data_b561decd858fb28e9b98223d73255d88
#
_entry.id   b561decd858fb28e9b98223d73255d88
#
_cell.length_a   1.000
_cell.length_b   1.000
_cell.length_c   1.000
_cell.angle_alpha   90.00
_cell.angle_beta   90.00
_cell.angle_gamma   90.00
#
_symmetry.space_group_name_H-M   'P 1'
#
loop_
_entity.id
_entity.type
_entity.pdbx_description
1 polymer ?
#
loop_
_entity_poly.entity_id
_entity_poly.type
_entity_poly.pdbx_seq_one_letter_code
_entity_poly.pdbx_strand_id
1 'polypeptide(L)'
;MTTLTLIVARARNGVIGRDNQLPWRLPEDLAFFKRTTMGAPIIMGRKTHESIGRPLPGRRNIVVTRDATRRFNGCDTATNLEEALTLAAQDQAPEAFLIGGAELYTEGLRHADKLIITEISVDFDGDAHFAALDPQEWEEVAHETHRAHAPNEFDYAFVTYKRKGVVAGVREASA
;
A
#
# COMPACT_ATOMS: atom_id res chain seq x y z
N MET A 1 -19.32 -2.00 -3.22
CA MET A 1 -18.36 -0.91 -3.38
C MET A 1 -16.99 -1.35 -2.90
N THR A 2 -15.97 -1.12 -3.68
CA THR A 2 -14.61 -1.57 -3.33
C THR A 2 -13.91 -0.53 -2.46
N THR A 3 -13.47 -0.93 -1.28
CA THR A 3 -12.67 -0.08 -0.39
C THR A 3 -11.23 -0.01 -0.89
N LEU A 4 -10.65 1.18 -0.90
CA LEU A 4 -9.22 1.34 -1.18
C LEU A 4 -8.42 1.34 0.11
N THR A 5 -7.48 0.41 0.22
CA THR A 5 -6.54 0.32 1.33
C THR A 5 -5.13 0.53 0.81
N LEU A 6 -4.38 1.42 1.46
CA LEU A 6 -2.95 1.52 1.23
C LEU A 6 -2.24 0.54 2.17
N ILE A 7 -1.32 -0.24 1.63
CA ILE A 7 -0.49 -1.14 2.43
C ILE A 7 0.98 -0.79 2.18
N VAL A 8 1.71 -0.50 3.26
CA VAL A 8 3.09 -0.01 3.18
C VAL A 8 3.85 -0.35 4.44
N ALA A 9 5.15 -0.57 4.33
CA ALA A 9 6.06 -0.62 5.47
C ALA A 9 6.90 0.64 5.45
N ARG A 10 7.11 1.27 6.61
CA ARG A 10 7.94 2.46 6.72
C ARG A 10 8.84 2.41 7.94
N ALA A 11 10.03 3.00 7.79
CA ALA A 11 10.94 3.21 8.88
C ALA A 11 10.44 4.33 9.80
N ARG A 12 11.01 4.43 10.99
CA ARG A 12 10.66 5.46 11.96
C ARG A 12 10.79 6.87 11.37
N ASN A 13 11.77 7.10 10.50
CA ASN A 13 11.98 8.38 9.81
C ASN A 13 11.15 8.55 8.54
N GLY A 14 10.20 7.65 8.26
CA GLY A 14 9.29 7.75 7.12
C GLY A 14 9.79 7.13 5.82
N VAL A 15 11.00 6.60 5.79
CA VAL A 15 11.58 5.98 4.58
C VAL A 15 10.80 4.72 4.21
N ILE A 16 10.46 4.59 2.93
CA ILE A 16 9.77 3.42 2.38
C ILE A 16 10.53 2.77 1.23
N GLY A 17 11.58 3.37 0.73
CA GLY A 17 12.35 2.83 -0.37
C GLY A 17 13.70 3.48 -0.54
N ARG A 18 14.59 2.75 -1.20
CA ARG A 18 15.93 3.18 -1.61
C ARG A 18 16.26 2.53 -2.93
N ASP A 19 16.54 3.34 -3.95
CA ASP A 19 16.87 2.85 -5.30
C ASP A 19 15.82 1.87 -5.83
N ASN A 20 14.53 2.19 -5.63
CA ASN A 20 13.37 1.38 -6.03
C ASN A 20 13.28 0.01 -5.33
N GLN A 21 13.93 -0.16 -4.19
CA GLN A 21 13.89 -1.39 -3.40
C GLN A 21 13.63 -1.07 -1.92
N LEU A 22 13.29 -2.10 -1.15
CA LEU A 22 13.14 -1.94 0.30
C LEU A 22 14.54 -1.83 0.93
N PRO A 23 14.77 -0.85 1.83
CA PRO A 23 16.06 -0.69 2.51
C PRO A 23 16.35 -1.79 3.54
N TRP A 24 15.33 -2.54 3.93
CA TRP A 24 15.43 -3.63 4.91
C TRP A 24 15.05 -4.95 4.27
N ARG A 25 15.39 -6.01 4.97
CA ARG A 25 14.89 -7.35 4.66
C ARG A 25 14.12 -7.84 5.88
N LEU A 26 12.80 -7.92 5.76
CA LEU A 26 11.91 -8.33 6.84
C LEU A 26 10.95 -9.40 6.30
N PRO A 27 11.36 -10.68 6.34
CA PRO A 27 10.54 -11.77 5.79
C PRO A 27 9.15 -11.87 6.43
N GLU A 28 9.04 -11.53 7.71
CA GLU A 28 7.78 -11.54 8.44
C GLU A 28 6.77 -10.56 7.84
N ASP A 29 7.26 -9.41 7.36
CA ASP A 29 6.42 -8.41 6.70
C ASP A 29 6.00 -8.85 5.30
N LEU A 30 6.90 -9.51 4.56
CA LEU A 30 6.56 -10.06 3.24
C LEU A 30 5.47 -11.12 3.36
N ALA A 31 5.54 -11.97 4.38
CA ALA A 31 4.51 -12.98 4.65
C ALA A 31 3.17 -12.33 5.03
N PHE A 32 3.19 -11.29 5.85
CA PHE A 32 2.01 -10.51 6.21
C PHE A 32 1.38 -9.86 4.98
N PHE A 33 2.18 -9.23 4.14
CA PHE A 33 1.73 -8.62 2.89
C PHE A 33 1.01 -9.63 2.00
N LYS A 34 1.63 -10.79 1.82
CA LYS A 34 1.08 -11.85 0.97
C LYS A 34 -0.30 -12.31 1.48
N ARG A 35 -0.40 -12.66 2.76
CA ARG A 35 -1.67 -13.15 3.30
C ARG A 35 -2.75 -12.06 3.36
N THR A 36 -2.35 -10.82 3.56
CA THR A 36 -3.29 -9.70 3.64
C THR A 36 -3.89 -9.35 2.28
N THR A 37 -3.09 -9.40 1.22
CA THR A 37 -3.53 -9.00 -0.13
C THR A 37 -4.05 -10.16 -0.97
N MET A 38 -3.84 -11.41 -0.55
CA MET A 38 -4.20 -12.58 -1.35
C MET A 38 -5.68 -12.58 -1.74
N GLY A 39 -5.94 -12.79 -3.02
CA GLY A 39 -7.30 -12.84 -3.56
C GLY A 39 -7.89 -11.47 -3.91
N ALA A 40 -7.25 -10.38 -3.53
CA ALA A 40 -7.72 -9.03 -3.82
C ALA A 40 -6.97 -8.39 -4.99
N PRO A 41 -7.58 -7.43 -5.70
CA PRO A 41 -6.84 -6.63 -6.67
C PRO A 41 -5.74 -5.81 -5.99
N ILE A 42 -4.57 -5.75 -6.64
CA ILE A 42 -3.45 -4.92 -6.18
C ILE A 42 -3.11 -3.90 -7.28
N ILE A 43 -2.91 -2.67 -6.84
CA ILE A 43 -2.62 -1.53 -7.72
C ILE A 43 -1.20 -1.05 -7.41
N MET A 44 -0.42 -0.80 -8.44
CA MET A 44 0.97 -0.37 -8.28
C MET A 44 1.40 0.52 -9.42
N GLY A 45 2.41 1.35 -9.17
CA GLY A 45 3.05 2.12 -10.21
C GLY A 45 4.00 1.25 -11.04
N ARG A 46 4.38 1.74 -12.20
CA ARG A 46 5.29 1.05 -13.13
C ARG A 46 6.61 0.65 -12.47
N LYS A 47 7.22 1.59 -11.73
CA LYS A 47 8.52 1.31 -11.07
C LYS A 47 8.40 0.23 -10.02
N THR A 48 7.29 0.18 -9.29
CA THR A 48 7.04 -0.87 -8.30
C THR A 48 6.93 -2.23 -9.00
N HIS A 49 6.20 -2.29 -10.11
CA HIS A 49 6.11 -3.52 -10.89
C HIS A 49 7.47 -3.98 -11.40
N GLU A 50 8.27 -3.05 -11.92
CA GLU A 50 9.62 -3.36 -12.41
C GLU A 50 10.53 -3.88 -11.29
N SER A 51 10.40 -3.31 -10.08
CA SER A 51 11.15 -3.76 -8.91
C SER A 51 10.77 -5.19 -8.49
N ILE A 52 9.48 -5.52 -8.52
CA ILE A 52 8.98 -6.87 -8.21
C ILE A 52 9.38 -7.85 -9.32
N GLY A 53 9.35 -7.40 -10.58
CA GLY A 53 9.82 -8.16 -11.75
C GLY A 53 8.84 -9.15 -12.33
N ARG A 54 7.69 -9.36 -11.72
CA ARG A 54 6.67 -10.31 -12.17
C ARG A 54 5.31 -9.97 -11.56
N PRO A 55 4.18 -10.43 -12.16
CA PRO A 55 2.89 -10.35 -11.49
C PRO A 55 2.90 -11.17 -10.20
N LEU A 56 2.25 -10.65 -9.17
CA LEU A 56 2.10 -11.38 -7.91
C LEU A 56 0.94 -12.38 -8.06
N PRO A 57 1.18 -13.68 -7.82
CA PRO A 57 0.16 -14.70 -8.08
C PRO A 57 -1.03 -14.62 -7.12
N GLY A 58 -2.18 -15.09 -7.57
CA GLY A 58 -3.39 -15.16 -6.76
C GLY A 58 -4.10 -13.82 -6.57
N ARG A 59 -3.69 -12.79 -7.28
CA ARG A 59 -4.23 -11.43 -7.20
C ARG A 59 -4.29 -10.82 -8.59
N ARG A 60 -5.30 -10.00 -8.85
CA ARG A 60 -5.33 -9.21 -10.07
C ARG A 60 -4.31 -8.08 -9.94
N ASN A 61 -3.33 -8.04 -10.83
CA ASN A 61 -2.29 -7.01 -10.82
C ASN A 61 -2.68 -5.89 -11.77
N ILE A 62 -2.76 -4.67 -11.27
CA ILE A 62 -3.10 -3.48 -12.05
C ILE A 62 -1.94 -2.50 -11.96
N VAL A 63 -1.34 -2.18 -13.10
CA VAL A 63 -0.18 -1.28 -13.17
C VAL A 63 -0.62 0.08 -13.71
N VAL A 64 -0.35 1.13 -12.95
CA VAL A 64 -0.62 2.50 -13.35
C VAL A 64 0.61 3.05 -14.07
N THR A 65 0.43 3.51 -15.30
CA THR A 65 1.48 4.12 -16.13
C THR A 65 0.91 5.26 -16.96
N ARG A 66 1.70 6.30 -17.18
CA ARG A 66 1.31 7.42 -18.05
C ARG A 66 1.31 7.03 -19.52
N ASP A 67 1.99 5.94 -19.88
CA ASP A 67 2.04 5.44 -21.26
C ASP A 67 0.91 4.43 -21.49
N ALA A 68 -0.17 4.90 -22.11
CA ALA A 68 -1.36 4.10 -22.40
C ALA A 68 -1.09 2.93 -23.35
N THR A 69 0.03 2.97 -24.09
CA THR A 69 0.39 1.90 -25.04
C THR A 69 1.19 0.80 -24.38
N ARG A 70 1.72 1.02 -23.19
CA ARG A 70 2.55 0.05 -22.50
C ARG A 70 1.71 -1.10 -21.95
N ARG A 71 2.23 -2.31 -22.09
CA ARG A 71 1.62 -3.51 -21.54
C ARG A 71 2.61 -4.25 -20.66
N PHE A 72 2.08 -4.90 -19.62
CA PHE A 72 2.86 -5.69 -18.68
C PHE A 72 2.27 -7.10 -18.64
N ASN A 73 3.11 -8.09 -18.85
CA ASN A 73 2.67 -9.49 -18.89
C ASN A 73 1.92 -9.87 -17.60
N GLY A 74 0.71 -10.42 -17.75
CA GLY A 74 -0.09 -10.90 -16.63
C GLY A 74 -0.73 -9.78 -15.80
N CYS A 75 -0.69 -8.54 -16.28
CA CYS A 75 -1.23 -7.39 -15.57
C CYS A 75 -2.22 -6.63 -16.43
N ASP A 76 -3.17 -5.96 -15.78
CA ASP A 76 -3.96 -4.93 -16.41
C ASP A 76 -3.20 -3.60 -16.33
N THR A 77 -3.50 -2.69 -17.26
CA THR A 77 -2.86 -1.38 -17.33
C THR A 77 -3.91 -0.29 -17.15
N ALA A 78 -3.60 0.70 -16.33
CA ALA A 78 -4.41 1.89 -16.14
C ALA A 78 -3.54 3.13 -16.33
N THR A 79 -4.12 4.23 -16.80
CA THR A 79 -3.38 5.47 -17.04
C THR A 79 -3.36 6.39 -15.83
N ASN A 80 -4.22 6.15 -14.85
CA ASN A 80 -4.26 6.90 -13.59
C ASN A 80 -4.89 6.03 -12.50
N LEU A 81 -4.85 6.53 -11.26
CA LEU A 81 -5.38 5.80 -10.11
C LEU A 81 -6.88 5.59 -10.23
N GLU A 82 -7.62 6.58 -10.70
CA GLU A 82 -9.07 6.48 -10.84
C GLU A 82 -9.47 5.34 -11.77
N GLU A 83 -8.79 5.21 -12.91
CA GLU A 83 -9.02 4.11 -13.85
C GLU A 83 -8.68 2.76 -13.19
N ALA A 84 -7.58 2.71 -12.43
CA ALA A 84 -7.21 1.50 -11.70
C ALA A 84 -8.28 1.07 -10.69
N LEU A 85 -8.86 2.03 -9.98
CA LEU A 85 -9.94 1.76 -9.03
C LEU A 85 -11.20 1.26 -9.74
N THR A 86 -11.49 1.80 -10.91
CA THR A 86 -12.61 1.33 -11.74
C THR A 86 -12.41 -0.13 -12.16
N LEU A 87 -11.19 -0.48 -12.60
CA LEU A 87 -10.85 -1.86 -12.95
C LEU A 87 -10.97 -2.80 -11.74
N ALA A 88 -10.47 -2.38 -10.59
CA ALA A 88 -10.56 -3.18 -9.37
C ALA A 88 -12.02 -3.43 -8.96
N ALA A 89 -12.88 -2.44 -9.12
CA ALA A 89 -14.30 -2.55 -8.77
C ALA A 89 -15.06 -3.51 -9.67
N GLN A 90 -14.58 -3.77 -10.89
CA GLN A 90 -15.22 -4.71 -11.82
C GLN A 90 -15.28 -6.14 -11.28
N ASP A 91 -14.35 -6.51 -10.41
CA ASP A 91 -14.31 -7.84 -9.80
C ASP A 91 -15.26 -7.97 -8.61
N GLN A 92 -15.99 -6.90 -8.26
CA GLN A 92 -16.85 -6.86 -7.08
C GLN A 92 -16.09 -7.20 -5.79
N ALA A 93 -14.79 -6.99 -5.79
CA ALA A 93 -13.96 -7.24 -4.62
C ALA A 93 -14.33 -6.25 -3.50
N PRO A 94 -14.38 -6.70 -2.24
CA PRO A 94 -14.67 -5.78 -1.14
C PRO A 94 -13.56 -4.79 -0.90
N GLU A 95 -12.33 -5.12 -1.27
CA GLU A 95 -11.15 -4.33 -0.98
C GLU A 95 -10.12 -4.45 -2.12
N ALA A 96 -9.48 -3.34 -2.45
CA ALA A 96 -8.32 -3.30 -3.34
C ALA A 96 -7.16 -2.64 -2.60
N PHE A 97 -5.93 -3.09 -2.87
CA PHE A 97 -4.74 -2.60 -2.17
C PHE A 97 -3.85 -1.81 -3.11
N LEU A 98 -3.47 -0.61 -2.68
CA LEU A 98 -2.42 0.17 -3.34
C LEU A 98 -1.09 -0.17 -2.66
N ILE A 99 -0.13 -0.70 -3.44
CA ILE A 99 1.11 -1.27 -2.90
C ILE A 99 2.37 -0.43 -3.23
N GLY A 100 2.21 0.73 -3.83
CA GLY A 100 3.32 1.66 -4.08
C GLY A 100 3.35 2.18 -5.52
N GLY A 101 4.23 3.10 -5.87
CA GLY A 101 5.22 3.69 -4.97
C GLY A 101 4.83 5.03 -4.37
N ALA A 102 5.84 5.80 -4.00
CA ALA A 102 5.67 7.03 -3.22
C ALA A 102 4.68 8.01 -3.83
N GLU A 103 4.75 8.25 -5.14
CA GLU A 103 3.83 9.17 -5.83
C GLU A 103 2.39 8.68 -5.75
N LEU A 104 2.15 7.38 -5.99
CA LEU A 104 0.81 6.80 -5.91
C LEU A 104 0.29 6.78 -4.48
N TYR A 105 1.14 6.56 -3.49
CA TYR A 105 0.73 6.66 -2.10
C TYR A 105 0.25 8.07 -1.77
N THR A 106 0.96 9.09 -2.22
CA THR A 106 0.57 10.48 -1.99
C THR A 106 -0.81 10.77 -2.60
N GLU A 107 -1.04 10.34 -3.83
CA GLU A 107 -2.34 10.48 -4.48
C GLU A 107 -3.39 9.62 -3.79
N GLY A 108 -3.05 8.37 -3.49
CA GLY A 108 -3.95 7.39 -2.87
C GLY A 108 -4.43 7.80 -1.49
N LEU A 109 -3.61 8.53 -0.72
CA LEU A 109 -4.01 9.03 0.60
C LEU A 109 -5.26 9.92 0.54
N ARG A 110 -5.52 10.56 -0.59
CA ARG A 110 -6.72 11.38 -0.78
C ARG A 110 -7.98 10.55 -0.97
N HIS A 111 -7.84 9.31 -1.41
CA HIS A 111 -8.95 8.43 -1.78
C HIS A 111 -9.10 7.23 -0.85
N ALA A 112 -8.09 6.90 -0.08
CA ALA A 112 -8.08 5.70 0.74
C ALA A 112 -9.06 5.79 1.90
N ASP A 113 -9.66 4.67 2.21
CA ASP A 113 -10.56 4.50 3.37
C ASP A 113 -9.81 3.91 4.56
N LYS A 114 -8.74 3.18 4.29
CA LYS A 114 -7.99 2.44 5.29
C LYS A 114 -6.51 2.40 4.93
N LEU A 115 -5.65 2.41 5.94
CA LEU A 115 -4.22 2.21 5.79
C LEU A 115 -3.78 1.04 6.65
N ILE A 116 -2.92 0.18 6.10
CA ILE A 116 -2.23 -0.85 6.86
C ILE A 116 -0.74 -0.55 6.74
N ILE A 117 -0.14 -0.12 7.83
CA ILE A 117 1.25 0.32 7.85
C ILE A 117 2.06 -0.58 8.77
N THR A 118 3.14 -1.15 8.25
CA THR A 118 4.14 -1.80 9.10
C THR A 118 5.08 -0.71 9.58
N GLU A 119 5.00 -0.39 10.87
CA GLU A 119 5.83 0.63 11.49
C GLU A 119 7.10 -0.03 12.02
N ILE A 120 8.24 0.29 11.41
CA ILE A 120 9.54 -0.23 11.82
C ILE A 120 10.16 0.75 12.82
N SER A 121 10.64 0.24 13.96
CA SER A 121 11.03 1.05 15.10
C SER A 121 12.38 1.77 14.98
N VAL A 122 13.07 1.63 13.84
CA VAL A 122 14.38 2.24 13.60
C VAL A 122 14.36 3.04 12.30
N ASP A 123 15.34 3.94 12.15
CA ASP A 123 15.53 4.72 10.94
C ASP A 123 16.28 3.92 9.89
N PHE A 124 16.03 4.22 8.63
CA PHE A 124 16.80 3.71 7.49
C PHE A 124 17.11 4.86 6.54
N ASP A 125 18.24 4.76 5.84
CA ASP A 125 18.54 5.68 4.74
C ASP A 125 17.72 5.30 3.51
N GLY A 126 17.20 6.28 2.82
CA GLY A 126 16.43 6.04 1.61
C GLY A 126 16.04 7.34 0.91
N ASP A 127 15.49 7.17 -0.28
CA ASP A 127 15.11 8.28 -1.18
C ASP A 127 13.60 8.39 -1.39
N ALA A 128 12.82 7.42 -0.93
CA ALA A 128 11.36 7.47 -0.99
C ALA A 128 10.78 7.50 0.41
N HIS A 129 9.79 8.34 0.63
CA HIS A 129 9.18 8.56 1.94
C HIS A 129 7.66 8.49 1.87
N PHE A 130 7.07 8.08 2.99
CA PHE A 130 5.63 8.14 3.19
C PHE A 130 5.33 9.29 4.15
N ALA A 131 4.35 10.12 3.79
CA ALA A 131 4.01 11.31 4.57
C ALA A 131 3.55 10.96 5.99
N ALA A 132 3.84 11.83 6.93
CA ALA A 132 3.28 11.74 8.27
C ALA A 132 1.75 11.84 8.18
N LEU A 133 1.05 11.05 8.98
CA LEU A 133 -0.41 11.04 8.97
C LEU A 133 -0.95 12.20 9.80
N ASP A 134 -1.99 12.85 9.29
CA ASP A 134 -2.72 13.87 10.03
C ASP A 134 -3.66 13.16 11.02
N PRO A 135 -3.48 13.34 12.34
CA PRO A 135 -4.34 12.69 13.32
C PRO A 135 -5.79 13.18 13.29
N GLN A 136 -6.06 14.29 12.60
CA GLN A 136 -7.44 14.74 12.38
C GLN A 136 -8.13 13.98 11.25
N GLU A 137 -7.35 13.39 10.35
CA GLU A 137 -7.90 12.60 9.23
C GLU A 137 -7.90 11.10 9.51
N TRP A 138 -6.93 10.61 10.29
CA TRP A 138 -6.70 9.18 10.48
C TRP A 138 -6.73 8.78 11.94
N GLU A 139 -7.40 7.65 12.21
CA GLU A 139 -7.52 7.07 13.54
C GLU A 139 -6.88 5.68 13.55
N GLU A 140 -5.98 5.45 14.49
CA GLU A 140 -5.43 4.12 14.72
C GLU A 140 -6.51 3.24 15.34
N VAL A 141 -6.81 2.12 14.69
CA VAL A 141 -7.88 1.21 15.13
C VAL A 141 -7.37 -0.18 15.50
N ALA A 142 -6.14 -0.52 15.13
CA ALA A 142 -5.51 -1.78 15.50
C ALA A 142 -3.98 -1.61 15.52
N HIS A 143 -3.32 -2.32 16.43
CA HIS A 143 -1.88 -2.22 16.63
C HIS A 143 -1.36 -3.55 17.16
N GLU A 144 -0.47 -4.20 16.40
CA GLU A 144 0.11 -5.48 16.76
C GLU A 144 1.63 -5.39 16.68
N THR A 145 2.30 -5.41 17.84
CA THR A 145 3.75 -5.26 17.94
C THR A 145 4.47 -6.61 17.89
N HIS A 146 5.57 -6.65 17.20
CA HIS A 146 6.43 -7.83 17.05
C HIS A 146 7.90 -7.46 17.18
N ARG A 147 8.72 -8.47 17.49
CA ARG A 147 10.17 -8.38 17.42
C ARG A 147 10.65 -9.09 16.17
N ALA A 148 11.46 -8.43 15.34
CA ALA A 148 12.02 -9.05 14.14
C ALA A 148 12.95 -10.20 14.49
N HIS A 149 12.94 -11.24 13.65
CA HIS A 149 13.85 -12.37 13.80
C HIS A 149 15.27 -11.97 13.41
N ALA A 150 16.25 -12.59 14.06
CA ALA A 150 17.66 -12.38 13.72
C ALA A 150 17.90 -12.61 12.21
N PRO A 151 18.79 -11.84 11.55
CA PRO A 151 19.76 -10.91 12.14
C PRO A 151 19.21 -9.50 12.42
N ASN A 152 17.94 -9.24 12.19
CA ASN A 152 17.35 -7.94 12.50
C ASN A 152 17.30 -7.72 14.01
N GLU A 153 17.55 -6.48 14.42
CA GLU A 153 17.56 -6.10 15.84
C GLU A 153 16.63 -4.92 16.07
N PHE A 154 15.37 -5.05 15.65
CA PHE A 154 14.38 -3.98 15.82
C PHE A 154 12.99 -4.57 16.03
N ASP A 155 12.11 -3.73 16.57
CA ASP A 155 10.70 -4.04 16.67
C ASP A 155 9.97 -3.50 15.45
N TYR A 156 8.84 -4.10 15.12
CA TYR A 156 7.93 -3.59 14.11
C TYR A 156 6.50 -3.82 14.58
N ALA A 157 5.56 -3.08 14.03
CA ALA A 157 4.16 -3.23 14.36
C ALA A 157 3.30 -3.18 13.10
N PHE A 158 2.28 -4.02 13.04
CA PHE A 158 1.24 -3.92 12.03
C PHE A 158 0.15 -3.01 12.57
N VAL A 159 -0.01 -1.85 11.97
CA VAL A 159 -0.93 -0.82 12.46
C VAL A 159 -1.98 -0.53 11.40
N THR A 160 -3.25 -0.57 11.79
CA THR A 160 -4.36 -0.24 10.91
C THR A 160 -4.91 1.12 11.29
N TYR A 161 -5.08 1.97 10.28
CA TYR A 161 -5.69 3.28 10.43
C TYR A 161 -6.95 3.35 9.58
N LYS A 162 -7.99 3.97 10.10
CA LYS A 162 -9.19 4.28 9.33
C LYS A 162 -9.36 5.78 9.21
N ARG A 163 -9.93 6.20 8.09
CA ARG A 163 -10.26 7.61 7.89
C ARG A 163 -11.37 8.02 8.84
N LYS A 164 -11.19 9.11 9.55
CA LYS A 164 -12.21 9.68 10.41
C LYS A 164 -13.38 10.18 9.58
N GLY A 165 -14.58 10.14 10.15
CA GLY A 165 -15.80 10.58 9.46
C GLY A 165 -16.41 9.54 8.52
N VAL A 166 -15.88 8.31 8.48
CA VAL A 166 -16.48 7.19 7.73
C VAL A 166 -17.38 6.42 8.67
N VAL A 167 -18.68 6.44 8.40
CA VAL A 167 -19.68 5.76 9.19
C VAL A 167 -20.40 4.72 8.34
N ALA A 168 -20.29 3.42 8.71
CA ALA A 168 -21.09 2.34 8.12
C ALA A 168 -21.14 2.34 6.59
N GLY A 169 -20.01 2.58 5.91
CA GLY A 169 -19.92 2.61 4.46
C GLY A 169 -20.38 3.91 3.82
N VAL A 170 -20.76 4.89 4.60
CA VAL A 170 -21.12 6.23 4.12
C VAL A 170 -20.05 7.20 4.61
N ARG A 171 -19.33 7.80 3.66
CA ARG A 171 -18.41 8.88 3.97
C ARG A 171 -19.23 10.13 4.24
N GLU A 172 -19.05 10.77 5.40
CA GLU A 172 -19.67 12.06 5.64
C GLU A 172 -19.29 13.02 4.52
N ALA A 173 -20.28 13.72 3.99
CA ALA A 173 -20.03 14.75 3.03
C ALA A 173 -19.08 15.75 3.70
N SER A 174 -17.83 15.76 3.26
CA SER A 174 -16.90 16.77 3.74
C SER A 174 -17.44 18.11 3.29
N ALA A 175 -17.77 18.85 4.25
CA ALA A 175 -18.16 20.22 3.99
C ALA A 175 -17.00 20.95 3.32
#